data_02fceafc9083395307c37577927693ed
#
_entry.id   02fceafc9083395307c37577927693ed
#
_cell.length_a   1.000
_cell.length_b   1.000
_cell.length_c   1.000
_cell.angle_alpha   90.00
_cell.angle_beta   90.00
_cell.angle_gamma   90.00
#
_symmetry.space_group_name_H-M   'P 1'
#
loop_
_entity.id
_entity.type
_entity.pdbx_description
1 polymer ?
#
loop_
_entity_poly.entity_id
_entity_poly.type
_entity_poly.pdbx_seq_one_letter_code
_entity_poly.pdbx_strand_id
1 'polypeptide(L)'
;NIESHPNIILFGPSGVGKYTQALQYISNFSNTKLKYERKTTIHTQKTKKFVFKISDIHYEINMEILGCNAKILWNDIYHNIIDMISSSSKLEGFILCKNFHTIHSELLEIFHTYMQTLCHTKIKICFIIITEQVSFLPQNILDRAFIIPVKRPTKALYEKCTGKKINKKKNMIN
;
A
#
# COMPACT_ATOMS: atom_id res chain seq x y z
N ASN A 1 12.87 -4.57 22.39
CA ASN A 1 12.78 -3.36 21.54
C ASN A 1 12.13 -3.77 20.24
N ILE A 2 10.82 -3.54 20.10
CA ILE A 2 10.15 -3.70 18.81
C ILE A 2 10.50 -2.43 18.04
N GLU A 3 11.48 -2.56 17.14
CA GLU A 3 11.81 -1.49 16.19
C GLU A 3 10.56 -1.21 15.33
N SER A 4 10.25 0.06 15.15
CA SER A 4 9.16 0.43 14.25
C SER A 4 9.50 -0.05 12.84
N HIS A 5 8.60 -0.78 12.19
CA HIS A 5 8.81 -1.21 10.81
C HIS A 5 8.96 0.03 9.93
N PRO A 6 10.00 0.07 9.08
CA PRO A 6 10.20 1.21 8.20
C PRO A 6 9.10 1.27 7.12
N ASN A 7 8.77 2.47 6.68
CA ASN A 7 7.92 2.64 5.51
C ASN A 7 8.62 2.08 4.26
N ILE A 8 7.86 1.53 3.32
CA ILE A 8 8.38 0.86 2.13
C ILE A 8 7.68 1.39 0.88
N ILE A 9 8.46 1.68 -0.15
CA ILE A 9 7.96 2.01 -1.50
C ILE A 9 8.36 0.89 -2.44
N LEU A 10 7.39 0.13 -2.94
CA LEU A 10 7.57 -0.87 -3.99
C LEU A 10 7.26 -0.24 -5.34
N PHE A 11 8.25 -0.12 -6.21
CA PHE A 11 8.06 0.47 -7.52
C PHE A 11 8.49 -0.45 -8.67
N GLY A 12 7.89 -0.26 -9.83
CA GLY A 12 8.18 -1.03 -11.04
C GLY A 12 6.96 -1.16 -11.96
N PRO A 13 7.11 -1.76 -13.13
CA PRO A 13 6.04 -1.89 -14.12
C PRO A 13 4.79 -2.55 -13.56
N SER A 14 3.65 -2.34 -14.23
CA SER A 14 2.42 -3.06 -13.89
C SER A 14 2.59 -4.58 -14.06
N GLY A 15 1.90 -5.37 -13.26
CA GLY A 15 1.87 -6.83 -13.36
C GLY A 15 3.11 -7.59 -12.86
N VAL A 16 4.15 -6.94 -12.31
CA VAL A 16 5.38 -7.61 -11.86
C VAL A 16 5.29 -8.27 -10.48
N GLY A 17 4.11 -8.21 -9.82
CA GLY A 17 3.91 -8.88 -8.53
C GLY A 17 4.17 -8.00 -7.30
N LYS A 18 4.25 -6.66 -7.45
CA LYS A 18 4.44 -5.73 -6.31
C LYS A 18 3.44 -5.96 -5.17
N TYR A 19 2.16 -6.11 -5.52
CA TYR A 19 1.10 -6.37 -4.55
C TYR A 19 1.30 -7.70 -3.80
N THR A 20 1.63 -8.76 -4.52
CA THR A 20 1.91 -10.08 -3.92
C THR A 20 3.08 -10.02 -2.95
N GLN A 21 4.16 -9.30 -3.31
CA GLN A 21 5.31 -9.12 -2.44
C GLN A 21 4.97 -8.30 -1.19
N ALA A 22 4.16 -7.24 -1.34
CA ALA A 22 3.67 -6.46 -0.20
C ALA A 22 2.89 -7.33 0.78
N LEU A 23 1.92 -8.10 0.29
CA LEU A 23 1.13 -9.01 1.13
C LEU A 23 1.99 -10.09 1.77
N GLN A 24 2.97 -10.64 1.05
CA GLN A 24 3.91 -11.63 1.60
C GLN A 24 4.73 -11.03 2.75
N TYR A 25 5.20 -9.79 2.59
CA TYR A 25 5.90 -9.07 3.66
C TYR A 25 5.00 -8.89 4.88
N ILE A 26 3.79 -8.35 4.71
CA ILE A 26 2.83 -8.12 5.80
C ILE A 26 2.44 -9.43 6.48
N SER A 27 2.31 -10.52 5.74
CA SER A 27 1.91 -11.83 6.27
C SER A 27 2.86 -12.39 7.34
N ASN A 28 4.12 -11.96 7.33
CA ASN A 28 5.10 -12.37 8.35
C ASN A 28 4.79 -11.81 9.74
N PHE A 29 4.01 -10.71 9.81
CA PHE A 29 3.63 -10.03 11.04
C PHE A 29 2.19 -10.34 11.45
N SER A 30 1.38 -10.92 10.54
CA SER A 30 0.02 -11.32 10.79
C SER A 30 -0.05 -12.65 11.54
N ASN A 31 -0.85 -12.71 12.60
CA ASN A 31 -1.08 -13.96 13.33
C ASN A 31 -1.85 -14.98 12.48
N THR A 32 -2.71 -14.48 11.58
CA THR A 32 -3.58 -15.30 10.72
C THR A 32 -2.99 -15.50 9.32
N LYS A 33 -1.78 -14.98 9.05
CA LYS A 33 -1.14 -14.96 7.72
C LYS A 33 -2.06 -14.35 6.65
N LEU A 34 -2.79 -13.30 7.02
CA LEU A 34 -3.79 -12.60 6.18
C LEU A 34 -4.91 -13.52 5.65
N LYS A 35 -5.18 -14.64 6.32
CA LYS A 35 -6.21 -15.60 5.88
C LYS A 35 -7.63 -15.02 5.95
N TYR A 36 -7.85 -14.08 6.87
CA TYR A 36 -9.15 -13.46 7.10
C TYR A 36 -9.13 -12.00 6.67
N GLU A 37 -9.49 -11.76 5.42
CA GLU A 37 -9.70 -10.41 4.89
C GLU A 37 -11.20 -10.09 4.86
N ARG A 38 -11.56 -8.88 5.23
CA ARG A 38 -12.93 -8.37 5.12
C ARG A 38 -12.94 -6.99 4.47
N LYS A 39 -14.06 -6.65 3.86
CA LYS A 39 -14.31 -5.28 3.40
C LYS A 39 -14.99 -4.50 4.52
N THR A 40 -14.49 -3.32 4.80
CA THR A 40 -15.15 -2.39 5.71
C THR A 40 -15.57 -1.14 4.96
N THR A 41 -16.62 -0.48 5.48
CA THR A 41 -17.16 0.74 4.87
C THR A 41 -17.04 1.88 5.88
N ILE A 42 -16.44 2.98 5.46
CA ILE A 42 -16.44 4.22 6.21
C ILE A 42 -17.48 5.17 5.60
N HIS A 43 -18.28 5.75 6.46
CA HIS A 43 -19.19 6.85 6.10
C HIS A 43 -18.46 8.17 6.34
N THR A 44 -18.17 8.89 5.26
CA THR A 44 -17.60 10.22 5.38
C THR A 44 -18.69 11.25 5.59
N GLN A 45 -18.32 12.42 6.11
CA GLN A 45 -19.25 13.53 6.41
C GLN A 45 -20.11 13.97 5.22
N LYS A 46 -19.72 13.61 3.97
CA LYS A 46 -20.44 13.91 2.73
C LYS A 46 -21.24 12.72 2.17
N THR A 47 -21.72 11.80 3.01
CA THR A 47 -22.57 10.66 2.62
C THR A 47 -21.94 9.67 1.61
N LYS A 48 -20.69 9.84 1.22
CA LYS A 48 -20.01 8.88 0.35
C LYS A 48 -19.52 7.69 1.17
N LYS A 49 -19.93 6.50 0.75
CA LYS A 49 -19.44 5.24 1.31
C LYS A 49 -18.09 4.93 0.68
N PHE A 50 -17.06 4.82 1.48
CA PHE A 50 -15.76 4.35 1.04
C PHE A 50 -15.52 2.94 1.55
N VAL A 51 -15.21 2.00 0.63
CA VAL A 51 -14.99 0.59 0.96
C VAL A 51 -13.52 0.26 0.75
N PHE A 52 -12.89 -0.28 1.77
CA PHE A 52 -11.52 -0.79 1.68
C PHE A 52 -11.38 -2.14 2.37
N LYS A 53 -10.31 -2.86 2.05
CA LYS A 53 -10.02 -4.14 2.66
C LYS A 53 -9.23 -3.98 3.94
N ILE A 54 -9.56 -4.82 4.93
CA ILE A 54 -8.82 -4.91 6.18
C ILE A 54 -8.54 -6.36 6.54
N SER A 55 -7.46 -6.60 7.26
CA SER A 55 -7.18 -7.85 7.96
C SER A 55 -6.92 -7.58 9.45
N ASP A 56 -6.33 -8.54 10.13
CA ASP A 56 -5.92 -8.42 11.53
C ASP A 56 -4.85 -7.35 11.77
N ILE A 57 -4.07 -6.98 10.75
CA ILE A 57 -2.93 -6.06 10.88
C ILE A 57 -2.78 -5.09 9.69
N HIS A 58 -3.52 -5.28 8.58
CA HIS A 58 -3.34 -4.40 7.41
C HIS A 58 -4.64 -3.77 6.93
N TYR A 59 -4.49 -2.59 6.31
CA TYR A 59 -5.53 -1.71 5.78
C TYR A 59 -5.16 -1.35 4.34
N GLU A 60 -5.92 -1.85 3.36
CA GLU A 60 -5.61 -1.70 1.94
C GLU A 60 -6.45 -0.59 1.32
N ILE A 61 -5.81 0.47 0.83
CA ILE A 61 -6.45 1.62 0.20
C ILE A 61 -5.97 1.75 -1.25
N ASN A 62 -6.93 1.85 -2.18
CA ASN A 62 -6.64 2.19 -3.56
C ASN A 62 -6.71 3.72 -3.74
N MET A 63 -5.56 4.35 -4.04
CA MET A 63 -5.46 5.82 -4.15
C MET A 63 -6.25 6.36 -5.32
N GLU A 64 -6.46 5.57 -6.36
CA GLU A 64 -7.24 5.94 -7.54
C GLU A 64 -8.69 6.32 -7.22
N ILE A 65 -9.32 5.66 -6.25
CA ILE A 65 -10.73 5.87 -5.94
C ILE A 65 -10.99 7.05 -4.99
N LEU A 66 -9.94 7.72 -4.48
CA LEU A 66 -10.09 8.91 -3.64
C LEU A 66 -10.57 10.13 -4.43
N GLY A 67 -10.20 10.25 -5.71
CA GLY A 67 -10.65 11.31 -6.61
C GLY A 67 -10.27 12.73 -6.16
N CYS A 68 -11.06 13.72 -6.60
CA CYS A 68 -10.76 15.14 -6.35
C CYS A 68 -10.84 15.57 -4.88
N ASN A 69 -11.58 14.84 -4.04
CA ASN A 69 -11.66 15.13 -2.59
C ASN A 69 -10.65 14.29 -1.79
N ALA A 70 -9.59 13.83 -2.42
CA ALA A 70 -8.62 12.90 -1.85
C ALA A 70 -8.09 13.33 -0.49
N LYS A 71 -7.79 14.62 -0.31
CA LYS A 71 -7.25 15.17 0.94
C LYS A 71 -8.20 14.98 2.12
N ILE A 72 -9.48 15.36 1.95
CA ILE A 72 -10.49 15.26 3.01
C ILE A 72 -10.81 13.79 3.29
N LEU A 73 -11.05 13.01 2.22
CA LEU A 73 -11.39 11.60 2.33
C LEU A 73 -10.25 10.78 2.96
N TRP A 74 -9.01 11.07 2.61
CA TRP A 74 -7.84 10.43 3.20
C TRP A 74 -7.74 10.71 4.69
N ASN A 75 -7.95 11.97 5.10
CA ASN A 75 -7.93 12.34 6.51
C ASN A 75 -8.95 11.52 7.33
N ASP A 76 -10.18 11.42 6.83
CA ASP A 76 -11.24 10.64 7.48
C ASP A 76 -10.85 9.13 7.55
N ILE A 77 -10.32 8.58 6.44
CA ILE A 77 -9.85 7.18 6.38
C ILE A 77 -8.72 6.95 7.38
N TYR A 78 -7.73 7.83 7.40
CA TYR A 78 -6.57 7.71 8.28
C TYR A 78 -6.97 7.70 9.75
N HIS A 79 -7.81 8.63 10.18
CA HIS A 79 -8.28 8.66 11.57
C HIS A 79 -9.08 7.41 11.94
N ASN A 80 -9.96 6.94 11.06
CA ASN A 80 -10.67 5.68 11.29
C ASN A 80 -9.71 4.48 11.43
N ILE A 81 -8.63 4.44 10.65
CA ILE A 81 -7.59 3.39 10.77
C ILE A 81 -6.88 3.51 12.12
N ILE A 82 -6.52 4.73 12.55
CA ILE A 82 -5.91 4.96 13.87
C ILE A 82 -6.83 4.46 14.99
N ASP A 83 -8.12 4.75 14.93
CA ASP A 83 -9.10 4.30 15.92
C ASP A 83 -9.20 2.77 15.96
N MET A 84 -9.21 2.13 14.78
CA MET A 84 -9.20 0.67 14.68
C MET A 84 -7.92 0.05 15.26
N ILE A 85 -6.75 0.64 14.99
CA ILE A 85 -5.47 0.19 15.55
C ILE A 85 -5.44 0.39 17.05
N SER A 86 -5.92 1.54 17.55
CA SER A 86 -5.98 1.86 18.98
C SER A 86 -6.83 0.86 19.77
N SER A 87 -7.85 0.33 19.10
CA SER A 87 -8.74 -0.68 19.69
C SER A 87 -8.18 -2.11 19.58
N SER A 88 -7.10 -2.30 18.85
CA SER A 88 -6.44 -3.59 18.67
C SER A 88 -5.46 -3.89 19.80
N SER A 89 -5.25 -5.17 20.10
CA SER A 89 -4.29 -5.58 21.15
C SER A 89 -2.82 -5.30 20.78
N LYS A 90 -2.48 -5.23 19.50
CA LYS A 90 -1.10 -5.06 19.04
C LYS A 90 -0.65 -3.61 18.93
N LEU A 91 -1.56 -2.65 18.80
CA LEU A 91 -1.27 -1.23 18.55
C LEU A 91 -0.34 -1.01 17.33
N GLU A 92 -0.37 -1.92 16.37
CA GLU A 92 0.43 -1.92 15.15
C GLU A 92 -0.44 -2.10 13.92
N GLY A 93 -0.09 -1.44 12.81
CA GLY A 93 -0.82 -1.57 11.55
C GLY A 93 0.00 -1.25 10.31
N PHE A 94 -0.31 -1.94 9.23
CA PHE A 94 0.27 -1.69 7.91
C PHE A 94 -0.78 -1.02 7.02
N ILE A 95 -0.49 0.17 6.51
CA ILE A 95 -1.34 0.86 5.54
C ILE A 95 -0.77 0.62 4.15
N LEU A 96 -1.48 -0.20 3.36
CA LEU A 96 -1.09 -0.56 2.01
C LEU A 96 -1.77 0.38 1.00
N CYS A 97 -1.00 1.32 0.43
CA CYS A 97 -1.45 2.28 -0.56
C CYS A 97 -1.20 1.75 -1.98
N LYS A 98 -2.26 1.34 -2.67
CA LYS A 98 -2.20 0.83 -4.05
C LYS A 98 -2.38 1.95 -5.06
N ASN A 99 -1.79 1.77 -6.25
CA ASN A 99 -1.88 2.73 -7.37
C ASN A 99 -1.49 4.15 -6.94
N PHE A 100 -0.42 4.27 -6.18
CA PHE A 100 -0.01 5.55 -5.61
C PHE A 100 0.36 6.60 -6.68
N HIS A 101 0.72 6.17 -7.87
CA HIS A 101 0.97 7.06 -9.02
C HIS A 101 -0.28 7.81 -9.51
N THR A 102 -1.47 7.44 -9.05
CA THR A 102 -2.74 8.12 -9.37
C THR A 102 -3.19 9.08 -8.26
N ILE A 103 -2.36 9.30 -7.23
CA ILE A 103 -2.67 10.19 -6.11
C ILE A 103 -2.90 11.63 -6.59
N HIS A 104 -3.91 12.30 -6.01
CA HIS A 104 -4.15 13.71 -6.29
C HIS A 104 -3.04 14.60 -5.71
N SER A 105 -2.62 15.63 -6.45
CA SER A 105 -1.49 16.51 -6.09
C SER A 105 -1.61 17.11 -4.68
N GLU A 106 -2.78 17.62 -4.31
CA GLU A 106 -3.02 18.22 -2.98
C GLU A 106 -2.77 17.22 -1.83
N LEU A 107 -3.12 15.94 -2.03
CA LEU A 107 -2.84 14.92 -1.03
C LEU A 107 -1.37 14.53 -1.06
N LEU A 108 -0.75 14.45 -2.24
CA LEU A 108 0.67 14.11 -2.38
C LEU A 108 1.57 15.08 -1.62
N GLU A 109 1.29 16.40 -1.70
CA GLU A 109 2.07 17.44 -1.03
C GLU A 109 2.12 17.24 0.50
N ILE A 110 1.02 16.80 1.11
CA ILE A 110 0.92 16.64 2.56
C ILE A 110 1.10 15.20 3.03
N PHE A 111 1.19 14.22 2.11
CA PHE A 111 1.20 12.79 2.47
C PHE A 111 2.32 12.41 3.44
N HIS A 112 3.48 13.08 3.32
CA HIS A 112 4.63 12.88 4.21
C HIS A 112 4.29 13.12 5.69
N THR A 113 3.30 13.95 6.01
CA THR A 113 2.90 14.23 7.40
C THR A 113 2.24 13.02 8.07
N TYR A 114 1.51 12.21 7.28
CA TYR A 114 0.91 10.96 7.76
C TYR A 114 1.95 9.84 7.96
N MET A 115 3.09 9.91 7.24
CA MET A 115 4.17 8.94 7.35
C MET A 115 5.10 9.20 8.54
N GLN A 116 4.87 10.26 9.30
CA GLN A 116 5.65 10.57 10.50
C GLN A 116 5.27 9.62 11.64
N THR A 117 6.25 9.32 12.49
CA THR A 117 6.00 8.58 13.71
C THR A 117 5.11 9.39 14.64
N LEU A 118 4.08 8.77 15.19
CA LEU A 118 3.19 9.40 16.15
C LEU A 118 3.90 9.50 17.52
N CYS A 119 4.64 10.58 17.73
CA CYS A 119 5.61 10.74 18.83
C CYS A 119 5.05 10.56 20.25
N HIS A 120 3.75 10.70 20.46
CA HIS A 120 3.11 10.63 21.78
C HIS A 120 2.19 9.43 21.97
N THR A 121 2.16 8.51 21.01
CA THR A 121 1.30 7.32 21.06
C THR A 121 2.11 6.05 21.01
N LYS A 122 1.59 4.98 21.56
CA LYS A 122 2.18 3.64 21.43
C LYS A 122 1.86 2.99 20.06
N ILE A 123 1.08 3.68 19.23
CA ILE A 123 0.64 3.17 17.93
C ILE A 123 1.79 3.23 16.93
N LYS A 124 2.03 2.11 16.27
CA LYS A 124 3.03 1.98 15.20
C LYS A 124 2.34 1.75 13.87
N ILE A 125 2.64 2.60 12.90
CA ILE A 125 2.10 2.50 11.55
C ILE A 125 3.25 2.40 10.58
N CYS A 126 3.17 1.41 9.69
CA CYS A 126 4.06 1.25 8.55
C CYS A 126 3.28 1.46 7.27
N PHE A 127 3.73 2.38 6.44
CA PHE A 127 3.19 2.59 5.10
C PHE A 127 3.90 1.70 4.09
N ILE A 128 3.12 0.98 3.29
CA ILE A 128 3.62 0.25 2.12
C ILE A 128 2.98 0.87 0.89
N ILE A 129 3.79 1.56 0.10
CA ILE A 129 3.35 2.29 -1.09
C ILE A 129 3.66 1.46 -2.33
N ILE A 130 2.66 1.19 -3.16
CA ILE A 130 2.81 0.52 -4.45
C ILE A 130 2.62 1.53 -5.57
N THR A 131 3.66 1.75 -6.36
CA THR A 131 3.66 2.69 -7.48
C THR A 131 4.31 2.10 -8.72
N GLU A 132 4.06 2.68 -9.88
CA GLU A 132 4.73 2.28 -11.12
C GLU A 132 6.05 3.04 -11.32
N GLN A 133 6.15 4.25 -10.83
CA GLN A 133 7.32 5.12 -10.92
C GLN A 133 7.51 5.93 -9.63
N VAL A 134 8.71 6.40 -9.39
CA VAL A 134 9.06 7.18 -8.20
C VAL A 134 9.43 8.64 -8.53
N SER A 135 9.62 8.98 -9.80
CA SER A 135 10.11 10.30 -10.23
C SER A 135 9.18 11.48 -9.87
N PHE A 136 7.88 11.21 -9.65
CA PHE A 136 6.91 12.24 -9.26
C PHE A 136 6.82 12.42 -7.74
N LEU A 137 7.44 11.53 -6.95
CA LEU A 137 7.36 11.58 -5.49
C LEU A 137 8.25 12.69 -4.95
N PRO A 138 7.72 13.55 -4.06
CA PRO A 138 8.52 14.55 -3.38
C PRO A 138 9.61 13.92 -2.49
N GLN A 139 10.74 14.62 -2.34
CA GLN A 139 11.88 14.14 -1.57
C GLN A 139 11.51 13.81 -0.11
N ASN A 140 10.63 14.60 0.50
CA ASN A 140 10.16 14.38 1.87
C ASN A 140 9.41 13.06 2.08
N ILE A 141 8.84 12.45 1.03
CA ILE A 141 8.27 11.09 1.06
C ILE A 141 9.38 10.05 0.86
N LEU A 142 10.30 10.30 -0.10
CA LEU A 142 11.40 9.39 -0.40
C LEU A 142 12.34 9.18 0.81
N ASP A 143 12.63 10.25 1.53
CA ASP A 143 13.52 10.22 2.72
C ASP A 143 12.92 9.44 3.91
N ARG A 144 11.61 9.16 3.87
CA ARG A 144 10.90 8.46 4.94
C ARG A 144 10.60 6.99 4.66
N ALA A 145 11.11 6.46 3.55
CA ALA A 145 10.79 5.10 3.14
C ALA A 145 11.97 4.39 2.47
N PHE A 146 12.05 3.08 2.63
CA PHE A 146 12.94 2.26 1.84
C PHE A 146 12.36 2.05 0.44
N ILE A 147 13.13 2.37 -0.59
CA ILE A 147 12.71 2.27 -1.98
C ILE A 147 13.20 0.95 -2.56
N ILE A 148 12.27 0.07 -2.93
CA ILE A 148 12.56 -1.28 -3.42
C ILE A 148 12.08 -1.41 -4.86
N PRO A 149 13.00 -1.56 -5.84
CA PRO A 149 12.63 -1.80 -7.23
C PRO A 149 12.18 -3.24 -7.44
N VAL A 150 11.00 -3.42 -8.02
CA VAL A 150 10.48 -4.74 -8.42
C VAL A 150 10.63 -4.90 -9.93
N LYS A 151 11.64 -5.67 -10.34
CA LYS A 151 11.96 -5.91 -11.74
C LYS A 151 10.95 -6.89 -12.38
N ARG A 152 10.85 -6.82 -13.71
CA ARG A 152 10.10 -7.85 -14.45
C ARG A 152 10.73 -9.22 -14.21
N PRO A 153 9.92 -10.25 -13.95
CA PRO A 153 10.43 -11.61 -13.80
C PRO A 153 11.07 -12.08 -15.11
N THR A 154 12.10 -12.90 -15.01
CA THR A 154 12.64 -13.61 -16.18
C THR A 154 11.58 -14.56 -16.73
N LYS A 155 11.73 -14.94 -18.02
CA LYS A 155 10.80 -15.89 -18.65
C LYS A 155 10.63 -17.16 -17.82
N ALA A 156 11.74 -17.74 -17.34
CA ALA A 156 11.73 -18.96 -16.52
C ALA A 156 10.96 -18.78 -15.19
N LEU A 157 11.15 -17.65 -14.51
CA LEU A 157 10.40 -17.33 -13.28
C LEU A 157 8.92 -17.12 -13.56
N TYR A 158 8.59 -16.42 -14.65
CA TYR A 158 7.19 -16.19 -15.03
C TYR A 158 6.48 -17.52 -15.33
N GLU A 159 7.10 -18.40 -16.14
CA GLU A 159 6.55 -19.72 -16.45
C GLU A 159 6.37 -20.58 -15.19
N LYS A 160 7.33 -20.53 -14.26
CA LYS A 160 7.24 -21.23 -12.96
C LYS A 160 6.08 -20.71 -12.10
N CYS A 161 5.86 -19.39 -12.04
CA CYS A 161 4.81 -18.79 -11.23
C CYS A 161 3.41 -18.97 -11.83
N THR A 162 3.29 -18.93 -13.17
CA THR A 162 1.98 -18.99 -13.85
C THR A 162 1.58 -20.39 -14.32
N GLY A 163 2.52 -21.34 -14.34
CA GLY A 163 2.34 -22.67 -14.93
C GLY A 163 2.16 -22.67 -16.47
N LYS A 164 2.29 -21.50 -17.12
CA LYS A 164 2.09 -21.31 -18.55
C LYS A 164 3.42 -21.12 -19.27
N LYS A 165 3.71 -21.94 -20.29
CA LYS A 165 4.85 -21.74 -21.19
C LYS A 165 4.58 -20.58 -22.14
N ILE A 166 5.51 -19.62 -22.22
CA ILE A 166 5.44 -18.52 -23.18
C ILE A 166 6.00 -19.00 -24.52
N ASN A 167 5.13 -19.28 -25.49
CA ASN A 167 5.54 -19.51 -26.86
C ASN A 167 5.99 -18.17 -27.47
N LYS A 168 7.24 -18.07 -27.92
CA LYS A 168 7.68 -16.98 -28.79
C LYS A 168 6.90 -17.11 -30.11
N LYS A 169 5.77 -16.40 -30.27
CA LYS A 169 5.28 -16.08 -31.60
C LYS A 169 6.35 -15.18 -32.23
N LYS A 170 7.02 -15.69 -33.26
CA LYS A 170 7.81 -14.88 -34.19
C LYS A 170 6.82 -13.87 -34.81
N ASN A 171 6.80 -12.65 -34.32
CA ASN A 171 6.26 -11.53 -35.10
C ASN A 171 7.30 -11.27 -36.20
N MET A 172 7.12 -11.94 -37.34
CA MET A 172 7.65 -11.46 -38.61
C MET A 172 6.85 -10.20 -38.92
N ILE A 173 7.44 -9.06 -38.70
CA ILE A 173 7.05 -7.80 -39.32
C ILE A 173 7.68 -7.86 -40.71
N ASN A 174 6.85 -8.04 -41.74
CA ASN A 174 7.16 -7.69 -43.11
C ASN A 174 7.11 -6.19 -43.25
#